data_e25fa93afb44afafec59ada5c58299bc
#
_entry.id   e25fa93afb44afafec59ada5c58299bc
#
_cell.length_a   1.000
_cell.length_b   1.000
_cell.length_c   1.000
_cell.angle_alpha   90.00
_cell.angle_beta   90.00
_cell.angle_gamma   90.00
#
_symmetry.space_group_name_H-M   'P 1'
#
loop_
_entity.id
_entity.type
_entity.pdbx_description
1 polymer ?
#
loop_
_entity_poly.entity_id
_entity_poly.type
_entity_poly.pdbx_seq_one_letter_code
_entity_poly.pdbx_strand_id
1 'polypeptide(L)'
;MTWTQFDQDNVYKKPAVSWQEFNTTLNAFEQIMLKQLANSQVWLEKSSAKVWSTNAWKADFTPYVQRLTVAPGDHIIMWGDLHGSYNSLQKSLTTLRQHGYLDAQLRVTDPSHHLIFLGDLVDRGPDSTEVLDLVMKLKINNPNNVIIVRGNHEDGRINERYGFGDELRNKYGLTTEQLAQVYRIYDLLPVALYLSSGQNPNTQSTILCTHGAYEVGFNPKKILQMQQPVCFQMIDRLERFTRVMDMDTQFQTALIEFFGLPTFTITDQNEPTHELCSCKPHNLRSPYTLGFAWHDFVDDNSSTIVDYRLGRGWVYGQALTQYLLAHDSSEHNQLIGIFRAHQHNGLMLEELRKQKGIVKLWDGLVHTIVSGLSAGGAEVDGTFALVVPGVTASDWKIYHGGDDFKCIS
;
A
#
# COMPACT_ATOMS: atom_id res chain seq x y z
N MET A 1 7.20 -19.36 -14.39
CA MET A 1 6.88 -18.82 -15.72
C MET A 1 8.03 -17.91 -16.10
N THR A 2 8.68 -18.14 -17.20
CA THR A 2 9.74 -17.24 -17.71
C THR A 2 9.12 -16.27 -18.71
N TRP A 3 9.68 -15.09 -18.91
CA TRP A 3 9.28 -14.15 -19.96
C TRP A 3 9.36 -14.72 -21.38
N THR A 4 9.99 -15.87 -21.58
CA THR A 4 9.97 -16.60 -22.85
C THR A 4 8.57 -17.07 -23.26
N GLN A 5 7.62 -17.11 -22.34
CA GLN A 5 6.18 -17.28 -22.63
C GLN A 5 5.46 -15.95 -22.93
N PHE A 6 6.12 -14.81 -22.71
CA PHE A 6 5.70 -13.47 -23.15
C PHE A 6 6.43 -13.16 -24.45
N ASP A 7 6.16 -13.92 -25.49
CA ASP A 7 6.85 -13.84 -26.78
C ASP A 7 6.67 -12.46 -27.43
N GLN A 8 7.71 -11.99 -28.09
CA GLN A 8 7.77 -10.67 -28.72
C GLN A 8 6.66 -10.41 -29.77
N ASP A 9 6.00 -11.45 -30.25
CA ASP A 9 4.92 -11.39 -31.25
C ASP A 9 3.50 -11.45 -30.70
N ASN A 10 3.29 -11.62 -29.38
CA ASN A 10 1.98 -11.73 -28.75
C ASN A 10 1.83 -10.80 -27.52
N VAL A 11 1.94 -9.52 -27.78
CA VAL A 11 1.94 -8.43 -26.76
C VAL A 11 0.69 -8.40 -25.84
N TYR A 12 -0.37 -9.14 -26.16
CA TYR A 12 -1.65 -9.07 -25.42
C TYR A 12 -2.28 -10.43 -25.09
N LYS A 13 -1.58 -11.53 -25.26
CA LYS A 13 -2.17 -12.82 -24.90
C LYS A 13 -1.94 -13.11 -23.43
N LYS A 14 -2.96 -12.87 -22.63
CA LYS A 14 -3.04 -13.20 -21.22
C LYS A 14 -2.74 -14.70 -21.02
N PRO A 15 -1.79 -15.07 -20.15
CA PRO A 15 -1.57 -16.46 -19.82
C PRO A 15 -2.77 -17.00 -19.02
N ALA A 16 -3.29 -18.14 -19.40
CA ALA A 16 -4.22 -18.86 -18.54
C ALA A 16 -3.44 -19.46 -17.37
N VAL A 17 -3.61 -18.90 -16.17
CA VAL A 17 -3.01 -19.46 -14.96
C VAL A 17 -3.90 -20.59 -14.46
N SER A 18 -3.38 -21.82 -14.39
CA SER A 18 -4.10 -22.95 -13.80
C SER A 18 -4.14 -22.82 -12.27
N TRP A 19 -5.13 -23.47 -11.62
CA TRP A 19 -5.16 -23.53 -10.16
C TRP A 19 -3.87 -24.10 -9.56
N GLN A 20 -3.30 -25.14 -10.17
CA GLN A 20 -2.07 -25.74 -9.69
C GLN A 20 -0.89 -24.75 -9.72
N GLU A 21 -0.76 -23.96 -10.78
CA GLU A 21 0.28 -22.93 -10.90
C GLU A 21 0.05 -21.81 -9.88
N PHE A 22 -1.18 -21.28 -9.80
CA PHE A 22 -1.54 -20.23 -8.86
C PHE A 22 -1.29 -20.66 -7.41
N ASN A 23 -1.75 -21.87 -7.04
CA ASN A 23 -1.54 -22.41 -5.69
C ASN A 23 -0.06 -22.65 -5.37
N THR A 24 0.75 -23.05 -6.37
CA THR A 24 2.20 -23.16 -6.20
C THR A 24 2.84 -21.81 -5.93
N THR A 25 2.46 -20.78 -6.68
CA THR A 25 2.92 -19.40 -6.47
C THR A 25 2.49 -18.88 -5.11
N LEU A 26 1.22 -19.10 -4.73
CA LEU A 26 0.65 -18.71 -3.45
C LEU A 26 1.46 -19.28 -2.27
N ASN A 27 1.72 -20.60 -2.29
CA ASN A 27 2.49 -21.27 -1.24
C ASN A 27 3.94 -20.77 -1.18
N ALA A 28 4.58 -20.53 -2.32
CA ALA A 28 5.95 -19.99 -2.37
C ALA A 28 6.01 -18.55 -1.82
N PHE A 29 5.04 -17.73 -2.18
CA PHE A 29 4.90 -16.37 -1.66
C PHE A 29 4.73 -16.38 -0.13
N GLU A 30 3.80 -17.20 0.37
CA GLU A 30 3.56 -17.36 1.79
C GLU A 30 4.85 -17.72 2.54
N GLN A 31 5.60 -18.72 2.06
CA GLN A 31 6.84 -19.16 2.70
C GLN A 31 7.90 -18.05 2.77
N ILE A 32 8.02 -17.24 1.71
CA ILE A 32 8.96 -16.12 1.68
C ILE A 32 8.54 -15.03 2.68
N MET A 33 7.25 -14.67 2.71
CA MET A 33 6.74 -13.66 3.63
C MET A 33 6.88 -14.11 5.08
N LEU A 34 6.48 -15.34 5.40
CA LEU A 34 6.65 -15.91 6.75
C LEU A 34 8.10 -15.94 7.20
N LYS A 35 9.03 -16.29 6.30
CA LYS A 35 10.47 -16.27 6.60
C LYS A 35 10.95 -14.85 6.95
N GLN A 36 10.49 -13.84 6.23
CA GLN A 36 10.83 -12.43 6.52
C GLN A 36 10.24 -12.00 7.87
N LEU A 37 8.96 -12.29 8.10
CA LEU A 37 8.25 -11.89 9.31
C LEU A 37 8.70 -12.65 10.57
N ALA A 38 9.16 -13.88 10.45
CA ALA A 38 9.73 -14.65 11.56
C ALA A 38 11.13 -14.19 12.00
N ASN A 39 11.78 -13.30 11.22
CA ASN A 39 13.10 -12.77 11.57
C ASN A 39 12.97 -11.71 12.68
N SER A 40 13.35 -12.06 13.91
CA SER A 40 13.28 -11.15 15.06
C SER A 40 14.17 -9.91 14.94
N GLN A 41 15.18 -9.90 14.07
CA GLN A 41 16.10 -8.78 13.92
C GLN A 41 15.50 -7.58 13.19
N VAL A 42 14.45 -7.80 12.41
CA VAL A 42 13.76 -6.72 11.66
C VAL A 42 12.61 -6.10 12.45
N TRP A 43 12.23 -6.66 13.59
CA TRP A 43 11.14 -6.12 14.40
C TRP A 43 11.64 -5.11 15.43
N LEU A 44 10.87 -4.03 15.59
CA LEU A 44 11.06 -3.07 16.68
C LEU A 44 11.05 -3.79 18.03
N GLU A 45 10.05 -4.65 18.24
CA GLU A 45 9.97 -5.56 19.37
C GLU A 45 10.23 -6.99 18.92
N LYS A 46 11.39 -7.55 19.30
CA LYS A 46 11.81 -8.90 18.86
C LYS A 46 10.80 -9.99 19.17
N SER A 47 10.00 -9.82 20.22
CA SER A 47 8.91 -10.73 20.60
C SER A 47 7.81 -10.83 19.53
N SER A 48 7.60 -9.80 18.73
CA SER A 48 6.61 -9.77 17.65
C SER A 48 6.83 -10.84 16.58
N ALA A 49 8.08 -11.21 16.34
CA ALA A 49 8.40 -12.29 15.40
C ALA A 49 7.79 -13.65 15.78
N LYS A 50 7.48 -13.87 17.05
CA LYS A 50 6.87 -15.13 17.51
C LYS A 50 5.48 -15.35 16.94
N VAL A 51 4.73 -14.29 16.66
CA VAL A 51 3.40 -14.37 16.03
C VAL A 51 3.50 -15.10 14.68
N TRP A 52 4.58 -14.91 13.96
CA TRP A 52 4.82 -15.43 12.62
C TRP A 52 5.60 -16.74 12.57
N SER A 53 6.33 -17.06 13.64
CA SER A 53 7.21 -18.24 13.69
C SER A 53 6.49 -19.56 14.02
N THR A 54 5.26 -19.51 14.54
CA THR A 54 4.58 -20.70 15.08
C THR A 54 3.73 -21.46 14.08
N ASN A 55 3.68 -21.07 12.79
CA ASN A 55 2.73 -21.60 11.78
C ASN A 55 1.26 -21.59 12.26
N ALA A 56 1.01 -20.91 13.35
CA ALA A 56 -0.32 -20.82 13.91
C ALA A 56 -1.11 -19.82 13.07
N TRP A 57 -1.64 -20.30 11.97
CA TRP A 57 -2.72 -19.66 11.20
C TRP A 57 -3.98 -19.54 12.06
N LYS A 58 -3.80 -19.29 13.32
CA LYS A 58 -4.86 -19.01 14.26
C LYS A 58 -5.09 -17.52 14.27
N ALA A 59 -6.02 -17.15 13.46
CA ALA A 59 -7.05 -16.16 13.71
C ALA A 59 -6.64 -14.71 14.09
N ASP A 60 -5.47 -14.42 14.60
CA ASP A 60 -5.16 -13.13 15.24
C ASP A 60 -3.90 -12.50 14.66
N PHE A 61 -3.87 -12.31 13.33
CA PHE A 61 -2.82 -11.52 12.72
C PHE A 61 -3.04 -10.05 13.04
N THR A 62 -2.08 -9.48 13.74
CA THR A 62 -2.07 -8.06 14.04
C THR A 62 -1.40 -7.34 12.86
N PRO A 63 -2.02 -6.29 12.30
CA PRO A 63 -1.42 -5.51 11.23
C PRO A 63 -0.08 -4.92 11.66
N TYR A 64 0.76 -4.64 10.69
CA TYR A 64 2.06 -4.05 10.95
C TYR A 64 2.43 -3.03 9.88
N VAL A 65 3.32 -2.12 10.23
CA VAL A 65 3.97 -1.20 9.29
C VAL A 65 5.40 -1.64 9.04
N GLN A 66 5.88 -1.32 7.85
CA GLN A 66 7.27 -1.54 7.44
C GLN A 66 7.99 -0.21 7.29
N ARG A 67 9.27 -0.16 7.61
CA ARG A 67 10.18 0.88 7.18
C ARG A 67 11.26 0.28 6.29
N LEU A 68 11.57 0.97 5.20
CA LEU A 68 12.70 0.69 4.31
C LEU A 68 13.57 1.94 4.23
N THR A 69 14.87 1.80 4.44
CA THR A 69 15.85 2.84 4.17
C THR A 69 16.56 2.53 2.87
N VAL A 70 16.56 3.50 1.96
CA VAL A 70 17.19 3.44 0.65
C VAL A 70 18.30 4.50 0.56
N ALA A 71 19.18 4.35 -0.41
CA ALA A 71 20.19 5.36 -0.66
C ALA A 71 19.60 6.51 -1.52
N PRO A 72 20.11 7.75 -1.36
CA PRO A 72 19.84 8.80 -2.33
C PRO A 72 20.28 8.37 -3.73
N GLY A 73 19.40 8.53 -4.71
CA GLY A 73 19.62 8.10 -6.08
C GLY A 73 19.14 6.68 -6.42
N ASP A 74 18.65 5.90 -5.44
CA ASP A 74 17.95 4.65 -5.72
C ASP A 74 16.70 4.90 -6.59
N HIS A 75 16.26 3.90 -7.31
CA HIS A 75 15.08 4.00 -8.17
C HIS A 75 13.91 3.23 -7.57
N ILE A 76 12.87 3.94 -7.21
CA ILE A 76 11.68 3.38 -6.57
C ILE A 76 10.51 3.45 -7.55
N ILE A 77 10.07 2.31 -8.02
CA ILE A 77 8.95 2.19 -8.95
C ILE A 77 7.69 1.88 -8.14
N MET A 78 6.64 2.71 -8.30
CA MET A 78 5.41 2.58 -7.52
C MET A 78 4.19 2.43 -8.40
N TRP A 79 3.34 1.45 -8.08
CA TRP A 79 2.01 1.27 -8.67
C TRP A 79 0.93 1.53 -7.63
N GLY A 80 -0.14 2.20 -8.04
CA GLY A 80 -1.40 2.27 -7.30
C GLY A 80 -2.37 1.18 -7.73
N ASP A 81 -3.68 1.47 -7.61
CA ASP A 81 -4.76 0.52 -7.91
C ASP A 81 -4.57 -0.15 -9.27
N LEU A 82 -4.56 -1.47 -9.28
CA LEU A 82 -4.52 -2.31 -10.49
C LEU A 82 -5.87 -2.95 -10.77
N HIS A 83 -6.60 -3.34 -9.73
CA HIS A 83 -7.96 -3.88 -9.84
C HIS A 83 -8.13 -4.91 -10.96
N GLY A 84 -7.29 -5.96 -10.97
CA GLY A 84 -7.36 -7.00 -11.98
C GLY A 84 -7.05 -6.53 -13.40
N SER A 85 -6.40 -5.38 -13.59
CA SER A 85 -5.97 -4.89 -14.90
C SER A 85 -4.62 -5.49 -15.29
N TYR A 86 -4.65 -6.73 -15.76
CA TYR A 86 -3.44 -7.45 -16.17
C TYR A 86 -2.68 -6.75 -17.29
N ASN A 87 -3.40 -6.22 -18.28
CA ASN A 87 -2.77 -5.52 -19.42
C ASN A 87 -1.97 -4.29 -18.96
N SER A 88 -2.51 -3.51 -18.02
CA SER A 88 -1.82 -2.34 -17.46
C SER A 88 -0.54 -2.74 -16.72
N LEU A 89 -0.59 -3.78 -15.90
CA LEU A 89 0.60 -4.29 -15.24
C LEU A 89 1.63 -4.83 -16.25
N GLN A 90 1.19 -5.61 -17.24
CA GLN A 90 2.05 -6.14 -18.28
C GLN A 90 2.75 -5.01 -19.07
N LYS A 91 2.02 -3.96 -19.45
CA LYS A 91 2.56 -2.81 -20.18
C LYS A 91 3.64 -2.11 -19.36
N SER A 92 3.38 -1.82 -18.09
CA SER A 92 4.36 -1.17 -17.20
C SER A 92 5.61 -2.03 -17.00
N LEU A 93 5.45 -3.34 -16.78
CA LEU A 93 6.60 -4.27 -16.63
C LEU A 93 7.40 -4.41 -17.94
N THR A 94 6.72 -4.35 -19.10
CA THR A 94 7.40 -4.35 -20.41
C THR A 94 8.25 -3.10 -20.56
N THR A 95 7.73 -1.92 -20.23
CA THR A 95 8.47 -0.66 -20.22
C THR A 95 9.70 -0.76 -19.29
N LEU A 96 9.52 -1.25 -18.06
CA LEU A 96 10.61 -1.42 -17.11
C LEU A 96 11.70 -2.38 -17.62
N ARG A 97 11.32 -3.44 -18.32
CA ARG A 97 12.27 -4.37 -18.94
C ARG A 97 13.03 -3.70 -20.09
N GLN A 98 12.35 -2.95 -20.96
CA GLN A 98 12.98 -2.21 -22.05
C GLN A 98 14.03 -1.21 -21.56
N HIS A 99 13.77 -0.60 -20.39
CA HIS A 99 14.69 0.34 -19.73
C HIS A 99 15.71 -0.34 -18.81
N GLY A 100 15.77 -1.67 -18.78
CA GLY A 100 16.78 -2.42 -18.06
C GLY A 100 16.54 -2.55 -16.54
N TYR A 101 15.37 -2.24 -16.01
CA TYR A 101 15.04 -2.42 -14.59
C TYR A 101 14.78 -3.89 -14.21
N LEU A 102 14.29 -4.67 -15.16
CA LEU A 102 13.95 -6.08 -14.99
C LEU A 102 14.59 -6.94 -16.09
N ASP A 103 15.04 -8.11 -15.73
CA ASP A 103 15.48 -9.14 -16.68
C ASP A 103 14.31 -9.99 -17.22
N ALA A 104 14.61 -10.94 -18.07
CA ALA A 104 13.63 -11.86 -18.66
C ALA A 104 12.99 -12.82 -17.65
N GLN A 105 13.51 -12.95 -16.45
CA GLN A 105 12.99 -13.78 -15.36
C GLN A 105 12.26 -12.95 -14.28
N LEU A 106 11.93 -11.69 -14.57
CA LEU A 106 11.32 -10.75 -13.61
C LEU A 106 12.23 -10.44 -12.41
N ARG A 107 13.54 -10.55 -12.57
CA ARG A 107 14.49 -10.16 -11.54
C ARG A 107 14.89 -8.72 -11.73
N VAL A 108 14.93 -8.00 -10.63
CA VAL A 108 15.50 -6.66 -10.57
C VAL A 108 16.98 -6.74 -10.95
N THR A 109 17.41 -5.91 -11.89
CA THR A 109 18.75 -5.94 -12.47
C THR A 109 19.81 -5.25 -11.63
N ASP A 110 19.38 -4.29 -10.80
CA ASP A 110 20.24 -3.53 -9.89
C ASP A 110 19.63 -3.53 -8.47
N PRO A 111 20.39 -3.85 -7.42
CA PRO A 111 19.88 -3.86 -6.04
C PRO A 111 19.36 -2.50 -5.56
N SER A 112 19.72 -1.39 -6.20
CA SER A 112 19.18 -0.06 -5.93
C SER A 112 17.77 0.19 -6.51
N HIS A 113 17.24 -0.76 -7.28
CA HIS A 113 15.88 -0.67 -7.81
C HIS A 113 14.89 -1.34 -6.87
N HIS A 114 13.82 -0.64 -6.50
CA HIS A 114 12.76 -1.15 -5.65
C HIS A 114 11.39 -1.03 -6.34
N LEU A 115 10.55 -2.03 -6.17
CA LEU A 115 9.21 -2.12 -6.73
C LEU A 115 8.19 -2.09 -5.59
N ILE A 116 7.30 -1.10 -5.57
CA ILE A 116 6.31 -0.91 -4.51
C ILE A 116 4.91 -0.91 -5.11
N PHE A 117 4.06 -1.81 -4.62
CA PHE A 117 2.64 -1.86 -4.94
C PHE A 117 1.87 -1.27 -3.76
N LEU A 118 1.03 -0.27 -4.02
CA LEU A 118 0.29 0.46 -2.99
C LEU A 118 -1.08 -0.18 -2.66
N GLY A 119 -1.29 -1.43 -3.07
CA GLY A 119 -2.52 -2.19 -2.80
C GLY A 119 -3.55 -2.13 -3.93
N ASP A 120 -4.71 -2.74 -3.66
CA ASP A 120 -5.83 -2.92 -4.60
C ASP A 120 -5.41 -3.59 -5.91
N LEU A 121 -4.81 -4.76 -5.76
CA LEU A 121 -4.38 -5.61 -6.88
C LEU A 121 -5.57 -6.31 -7.53
N VAL A 122 -6.58 -6.65 -6.74
CA VAL A 122 -7.73 -7.51 -7.08
C VAL A 122 -9.04 -6.75 -7.14
N ASP A 123 -10.11 -7.47 -7.51
CA ASP A 123 -11.49 -6.98 -7.65
C ASP A 123 -11.73 -6.06 -8.85
N ARG A 124 -13.00 -5.91 -9.24
CA ARG A 124 -13.54 -5.03 -10.30
C ARG A 124 -13.12 -5.43 -11.72
N GLY A 125 -11.85 -5.65 -11.96
CA GLY A 125 -11.34 -6.08 -13.26
C GLY A 125 -11.43 -7.60 -13.47
N PRO A 126 -11.25 -8.07 -14.70
CA PRO A 126 -11.48 -9.48 -15.05
C PRO A 126 -10.32 -10.42 -14.75
N ASP A 127 -9.14 -9.90 -14.38
CA ASP A 127 -7.89 -10.64 -14.37
C ASP A 127 -7.16 -10.57 -13.02
N SER A 128 -7.94 -10.54 -11.93
CA SER A 128 -7.38 -10.41 -10.57
C SER A 128 -6.42 -11.55 -10.22
N THR A 129 -6.74 -12.77 -10.66
CA THR A 129 -5.88 -13.94 -10.45
C THR A 129 -4.52 -13.77 -11.12
N GLU A 130 -4.51 -13.29 -12.37
CA GLU A 130 -3.28 -13.11 -13.16
C GLU A 130 -2.43 -11.95 -12.61
N VAL A 131 -3.08 -10.86 -12.19
CA VAL A 131 -2.38 -9.74 -11.53
C VAL A 131 -1.74 -10.21 -10.24
N LEU A 132 -2.50 -10.89 -9.38
CA LEU A 132 -1.99 -11.35 -8.09
C LEU A 132 -0.86 -12.38 -8.26
N ASP A 133 -1.01 -13.35 -9.19
CA ASP A 133 0.02 -14.34 -9.50
C ASP A 133 1.32 -13.67 -9.97
N LEU A 134 1.22 -12.68 -10.86
CA LEU A 134 2.38 -11.98 -11.40
C LEU A 134 3.09 -11.13 -10.33
N VAL A 135 2.34 -10.42 -9.49
CA VAL A 135 2.90 -9.62 -8.39
C VAL A 135 3.55 -10.53 -7.34
N MET A 136 2.94 -11.67 -7.00
CA MET A 136 3.56 -12.67 -6.12
C MET A 136 4.87 -13.22 -6.71
N LYS A 137 4.92 -13.51 -8.02
CA LYS A 137 6.14 -13.96 -8.70
C LYS A 137 7.24 -12.89 -8.68
N LEU A 138 6.90 -11.62 -8.86
CA LEU A 138 7.84 -10.51 -8.68
C LEU A 138 8.43 -10.51 -7.27
N LYS A 139 7.59 -10.66 -6.23
CA LYS A 139 8.05 -10.73 -4.83
C LYS A 139 8.92 -11.96 -4.56
N ILE A 140 8.54 -13.12 -5.09
CA ILE A 140 9.31 -14.37 -4.94
C ILE A 140 10.71 -14.24 -5.55
N ASN A 141 10.80 -13.64 -6.73
CA ASN A 141 12.07 -13.48 -7.42
C ASN A 141 12.95 -12.36 -6.83
N ASN A 142 12.33 -11.40 -6.13
CA ASN A 142 12.99 -10.20 -5.58
C ASN A 142 12.53 -9.93 -4.14
N PRO A 143 12.80 -10.83 -3.20
CA PRO A 143 12.20 -10.77 -1.86
C PRO A 143 12.54 -9.50 -1.07
N ASN A 144 13.68 -8.88 -1.35
CA ASN A 144 14.14 -7.67 -0.67
C ASN A 144 13.80 -6.37 -1.41
N ASN A 145 13.50 -6.45 -2.72
CA ASN A 145 13.29 -5.29 -3.57
C ASN A 145 11.81 -5.04 -3.88
N VAL A 146 10.94 -6.03 -3.72
CA VAL A 146 9.49 -5.89 -3.95
C VAL A 146 8.77 -5.76 -2.62
N ILE A 147 7.95 -4.72 -2.47
CA ILE A 147 7.09 -4.49 -1.32
C ILE A 147 5.65 -4.33 -1.82
N ILE A 148 4.72 -4.97 -1.14
CA ILE A 148 3.30 -4.90 -1.45
C ILE A 148 2.62 -4.36 -0.18
N VAL A 149 2.10 -3.14 -0.25
CA VAL A 149 1.30 -2.53 0.79
C VAL A 149 -0.13 -3.06 0.66
N ARG A 150 -0.77 -3.34 1.77
CA ARG A 150 -2.14 -3.83 1.80
C ARG A 150 -3.13 -2.73 1.46
N GLY A 151 -3.96 -2.93 0.44
CA GLY A 151 -5.11 -2.09 0.12
C GLY A 151 -6.38 -2.54 0.84
N ASN A 152 -7.47 -1.81 0.66
CA ASN A 152 -8.75 -2.17 1.25
C ASN A 152 -9.44 -3.32 0.49
N HIS A 153 -9.06 -3.57 -0.75
CA HIS A 153 -9.50 -4.73 -1.53
C HIS A 153 -8.68 -5.99 -1.24
N GLU A 154 -7.59 -5.92 -0.52
CA GLU A 154 -6.91 -7.09 0.04
C GLU A 154 -7.64 -7.55 1.33
N ASP A 155 -8.95 -7.83 1.20
CA ASP A 155 -9.85 -8.32 2.24
C ASP A 155 -10.87 -9.29 1.65
N GLY A 156 -10.94 -10.51 2.18
CA GLY A 156 -11.83 -11.55 1.66
C GLY A 156 -13.31 -11.15 1.64
N ARG A 157 -13.78 -10.29 2.58
CA ARG A 157 -15.17 -9.80 2.60
C ARG A 157 -15.45 -8.82 1.47
N ILE A 158 -14.46 -8.02 1.11
CA ILE A 158 -14.54 -7.12 -0.02
C ILE A 158 -14.54 -7.94 -1.31
N ASN A 159 -13.66 -8.94 -1.41
CA ASN A 159 -13.56 -9.81 -2.59
C ASN A 159 -14.84 -10.61 -2.86
N GLU A 160 -15.60 -10.99 -1.82
CA GLU A 160 -16.92 -11.63 -1.95
C GLU A 160 -18.00 -10.71 -2.56
N ARG A 161 -17.75 -9.42 -2.65
CA ARG A 161 -18.69 -8.41 -3.16
C ARG A 161 -18.28 -7.75 -4.45
N TYR A 162 -16.97 -7.69 -4.71
CA TYR A 162 -16.42 -6.90 -5.81
C TYR A 162 -15.80 -7.75 -6.92
N GLY A 163 -15.93 -9.09 -6.85
CA GLY A 163 -15.78 -9.97 -7.99
C GLY A 163 -14.62 -10.96 -7.90
N PHE A 164 -13.60 -10.76 -7.10
CA PHE A 164 -12.46 -11.69 -7.07
C PHE A 164 -12.85 -13.06 -6.49
N GLY A 165 -13.72 -13.10 -5.47
CA GLY A 165 -14.26 -14.37 -4.96
C GLY A 165 -15.00 -15.16 -6.04
N ASP A 166 -15.83 -14.48 -6.83
CA ASP A 166 -16.54 -15.10 -7.95
C ASP A 166 -15.59 -15.51 -9.09
N GLU A 167 -14.57 -14.72 -9.38
CA GLU A 167 -13.53 -15.08 -10.34
C GLU A 167 -12.86 -16.40 -9.96
N LEU A 168 -12.45 -16.55 -8.71
CA LEU A 168 -11.80 -17.78 -8.20
C LEU A 168 -12.73 -18.99 -8.25
N ARG A 169 -14.00 -18.83 -7.88
CA ARG A 169 -15.01 -19.90 -7.98
C ARG A 169 -15.24 -20.32 -9.43
N ASN A 170 -15.43 -19.35 -10.33
CA ASN A 170 -15.74 -19.63 -11.72
C ASN A 170 -14.57 -20.21 -12.49
N LYS A 171 -13.33 -19.75 -12.22
CA LYS A 171 -12.12 -20.28 -12.88
C LYS A 171 -11.72 -21.65 -12.36
N TYR A 172 -11.82 -21.87 -11.05
CA TYR A 172 -11.18 -23.01 -10.40
C TYR A 172 -12.10 -23.91 -9.56
N GLY A 173 -13.35 -23.51 -9.37
CA GLY A 173 -14.30 -24.26 -8.54
C GLY A 173 -13.90 -24.31 -7.05
N LEU A 174 -13.27 -23.25 -6.52
CA LEU A 174 -12.74 -23.27 -5.17
C LEU A 174 -13.84 -23.33 -4.11
N THR A 175 -13.58 -24.11 -3.07
CA THR A 175 -14.40 -24.16 -1.85
C THR A 175 -14.15 -22.92 -0.99
N THR A 176 -15.02 -22.67 0.00
CA THR A 176 -14.86 -21.58 0.97
C THR A 176 -13.53 -21.67 1.72
N GLU A 177 -13.09 -22.89 2.06
CA GLU A 177 -11.81 -23.12 2.75
C GLU A 177 -10.61 -22.76 1.87
N GLN A 178 -10.70 -23.09 0.57
CA GLN A 178 -9.65 -22.75 -0.40
C GLN A 178 -9.61 -21.23 -0.67
N LEU A 179 -10.76 -20.56 -0.72
CA LEU A 179 -10.84 -19.11 -0.80
C LEU A 179 -10.21 -18.46 0.43
N ALA A 180 -10.53 -18.94 1.63
CA ALA A 180 -9.92 -18.47 2.87
C ALA A 180 -8.39 -18.63 2.84
N GLN A 181 -7.86 -19.70 2.23
CA GLN A 181 -6.42 -19.89 2.05
C GLN A 181 -5.83 -18.81 1.12
N VAL A 182 -6.51 -18.46 0.03
CA VAL A 182 -6.06 -17.37 -0.85
C VAL A 182 -6.06 -16.03 -0.10
N TYR A 183 -7.14 -15.72 0.61
CA TYR A 183 -7.28 -14.42 1.30
C TYR A 183 -6.28 -14.22 2.44
N ARG A 184 -5.76 -15.31 3.02
CA ARG A 184 -4.80 -15.24 4.13
C ARG A 184 -3.49 -14.56 3.79
N ILE A 185 -3.07 -14.55 2.54
CA ILE A 185 -1.84 -13.86 2.13
C ILE A 185 -1.91 -12.35 2.42
N TYR A 186 -3.11 -11.78 2.47
CA TYR A 186 -3.32 -10.37 2.75
C TYR A 186 -2.84 -9.96 4.14
N ASP A 187 -2.94 -10.89 5.12
CA ASP A 187 -2.50 -10.66 6.49
C ASP A 187 -0.96 -10.63 6.61
N LEU A 188 -0.25 -11.07 5.57
CA LEU A 188 1.21 -11.03 5.49
C LEU A 188 1.73 -9.69 4.93
N LEU A 189 0.84 -8.80 4.49
CA LEU A 189 1.21 -7.53 3.87
C LEU A 189 1.26 -6.39 4.90
N PRO A 190 2.27 -5.50 4.86
CA PRO A 190 2.28 -4.29 5.68
C PRO A 190 1.13 -3.36 5.27
N VAL A 191 0.51 -2.70 6.23
CA VAL A 191 -0.57 -1.72 5.96
C VAL A 191 -0.04 -0.34 5.58
N ALA A 192 1.23 -0.09 5.83
CA ALA A 192 1.94 1.11 5.40
C ALA A 192 3.44 0.84 5.30
N LEU A 193 4.11 1.61 4.45
CA LEU A 193 5.56 1.62 4.30
C LEU A 193 6.09 3.03 4.54
N TYR A 194 7.02 3.18 5.45
CA TYR A 194 7.82 4.39 5.64
C TYR A 194 9.11 4.26 4.82
N LEU A 195 9.17 4.95 3.70
CA LEU A 195 10.32 4.94 2.78
C LEU A 195 11.25 6.08 3.16
N SER A 196 12.37 5.76 3.81
CA SER A 196 13.35 6.73 4.29
C SER A 196 14.55 6.80 3.35
N SER A 197 15.08 8.00 3.11
CA SER A 197 16.31 8.23 2.36
C SER A 197 17.25 9.14 3.14
N GLY A 198 18.55 8.88 3.05
CA GLY A 198 19.59 9.68 3.66
C GLY A 198 20.82 8.82 3.97
N GLN A 199 21.99 9.40 3.77
CA GLN A 199 23.27 8.73 4.07
C GLN A 199 23.57 8.71 5.58
N ASN A 200 23.04 9.68 6.31
CA ASN A 200 23.19 9.79 7.75
C ASN A 200 21.87 9.41 8.43
N PRO A 201 21.86 8.42 9.31
CA PRO A 201 20.65 8.03 10.04
C PRO A 201 20.06 9.16 10.92
N ASN A 202 20.85 10.20 11.17
CA ASN A 202 20.42 11.38 11.93
C ASN A 202 19.87 12.52 11.06
N THR A 203 19.78 12.34 9.73
CA THR A 203 19.22 13.34 8.82
C THR A 203 18.57 12.62 7.64
N GLN A 204 17.38 12.08 7.87
CA GLN A 204 16.62 11.35 6.85
C GLN A 204 15.35 12.09 6.46
N SER A 205 15.00 12.00 5.18
CA SER A 205 13.68 12.35 4.66
C SER A 205 12.88 11.08 4.46
N THR A 206 11.65 11.05 4.90
CA THR A 206 10.77 9.89 4.80
C THR A 206 9.47 10.23 4.11
N ILE A 207 9.04 9.40 3.19
CA ILE A 207 7.72 9.40 2.58
C ILE A 207 6.89 8.27 3.18
N LEU A 208 5.65 8.57 3.56
CA LEU A 208 4.66 7.55 3.88
C LEU A 208 4.07 6.99 2.57
N CYS A 209 4.23 5.69 2.36
CA CYS A 209 3.59 4.95 1.28
C CYS A 209 2.45 4.12 1.87
N THR A 210 1.22 4.38 1.44
CA THR A 210 0.01 3.78 2.00
C THR A 210 -1.01 3.58 0.89
N HIS A 211 -2.02 2.74 1.11
CA HIS A 211 -3.12 2.65 0.15
C HIS A 211 -4.11 3.81 0.29
N GLY A 212 -4.62 4.03 1.49
CA GLY A 212 -5.54 5.12 1.83
C GLY A 212 -4.83 6.41 2.21
N ALA A 213 -4.96 6.80 3.48
CA ALA A 213 -4.36 8.03 3.98
C ALA A 213 -3.55 7.79 5.26
N TYR A 214 -3.54 8.74 6.16
CA TYR A 214 -2.87 8.69 7.43
C TYR A 214 -3.72 7.94 8.48
N GLU A 215 -3.09 7.26 9.43
CA GLU A 215 -3.78 6.69 10.59
C GLU A 215 -3.42 7.50 11.84
N VAL A 216 -4.35 8.34 12.28
CA VAL A 216 -4.14 9.24 13.42
C VAL A 216 -3.76 8.50 14.69
N GLY A 217 -4.31 7.29 14.89
CA GLY A 217 -4.04 6.49 16.08
C GLY A 217 -2.68 5.80 16.11
N PHE A 218 -1.90 5.87 15.03
CA PHE A 218 -0.58 5.26 14.96
C PHE A 218 0.53 6.30 15.13
N ASN A 219 1.49 6.04 16.03
CA ASN A 219 2.65 6.88 16.25
C ASN A 219 3.90 6.28 15.59
N PRO A 220 4.41 6.87 14.48
CA PRO A 220 5.54 6.31 13.76
C PRO A 220 6.91 6.65 14.37
N LYS A 221 7.00 7.50 15.39
CA LYS A 221 8.28 8.01 15.91
C LYS A 221 9.26 6.90 16.27
N LYS A 222 8.77 5.79 16.83
CA LYS A 222 9.64 4.66 17.20
C LYS A 222 10.26 3.97 15.98
N ILE A 223 9.46 3.64 14.97
CA ILE A 223 9.97 2.96 13.77
C ILE A 223 10.86 3.87 12.94
N LEU A 224 10.58 5.18 12.93
CA LEU A 224 11.40 6.17 12.22
C LEU A 224 12.79 6.35 12.83
N GLN A 225 12.97 6.06 14.12
CA GLN A 225 14.26 6.16 14.81
C GLN A 225 15.15 4.92 14.67
N MET A 226 14.64 3.86 14.06
CA MET A 226 15.41 2.61 13.92
C MET A 226 16.57 2.78 12.93
N GLN A 227 17.70 2.13 13.21
CA GLN A 227 18.90 2.22 12.39
C GLN A 227 18.98 1.15 11.30
N GLN A 228 18.21 0.05 11.44
CA GLN A 228 18.21 -1.06 10.48
C GLN A 228 17.62 -0.60 9.14
N PRO A 229 18.16 -1.06 8.00
CA PRO A 229 17.62 -0.72 6.68
C PRO A 229 16.16 -1.16 6.51
N VAL A 230 15.79 -2.29 7.10
CA VAL A 230 14.40 -2.80 7.12
C VAL A 230 13.98 -2.97 8.56
N CYS A 231 12.82 -2.42 8.90
CA CYS A 231 12.23 -2.56 10.22
C CYS A 231 10.72 -2.74 10.13
N PHE A 232 10.16 -3.54 11.06
CA PHE A 232 8.72 -3.75 11.21
C PHE A 232 8.27 -3.31 12.60
N GLN A 233 7.09 -2.71 12.67
CA GLN A 233 6.41 -2.41 13.92
C GLN A 233 4.99 -2.95 13.86
N MET A 234 4.61 -3.75 14.85
CA MET A 234 3.25 -4.25 14.99
C MET A 234 2.31 -3.13 15.44
N ILE A 235 1.08 -3.14 14.92
CA ILE A 235 0.00 -2.25 15.38
C ILE A 235 -0.93 -3.10 16.24
N ASP A 236 -0.63 -3.20 17.52
CA ASP A 236 -1.42 -3.96 18.48
C ASP A 236 -2.61 -3.18 19.05
N ARG A 237 -2.55 -1.84 18.95
CA ARG A 237 -3.63 -0.94 19.32
C ARG A 237 -3.50 0.40 18.57
N LEU A 238 -4.61 1.11 18.43
CA LEU A 238 -4.65 2.50 17.99
C LEU A 238 -4.86 3.42 19.19
N GLU A 239 -4.20 4.57 19.18
CA GLU A 239 -4.25 5.55 20.28
C GLU A 239 -4.92 6.85 19.84
N ARG A 240 -6.02 6.77 19.09
CA ARG A 240 -6.68 7.93 18.46
C ARG A 240 -7.03 9.01 19.46
N PHE A 241 -7.64 8.65 20.58
CA PHE A 241 -8.04 9.63 21.60
C PHE A 241 -6.83 10.38 22.17
N THR A 242 -5.83 9.65 22.65
CA THR A 242 -4.61 10.24 23.22
C THR A 242 -3.91 11.13 22.20
N ARG A 243 -3.80 10.68 20.96
CA ARG A 243 -3.17 11.44 19.87
C ARG A 243 -3.91 12.73 19.54
N VAL A 244 -5.25 12.71 19.52
CA VAL A 244 -6.06 13.91 19.30
C VAL A 244 -5.92 14.87 20.47
N MET A 245 -5.90 14.39 21.70
CA MET A 245 -5.74 15.25 22.89
C MET A 245 -4.35 15.91 22.99
N ASP A 246 -3.34 15.32 22.33
CA ASP A 246 -1.99 15.87 22.26
C ASP A 246 -1.79 16.87 21.09
N MET A 247 -2.81 17.09 20.27
CA MET A 247 -2.74 18.02 19.12
C MET A 247 -2.98 19.48 19.53
N ASP A 248 -2.59 20.39 18.65
CA ASP A 248 -2.92 21.81 18.78
C ASP A 248 -4.44 22.02 18.85
N THR A 249 -4.88 22.99 19.66
CA THR A 249 -6.31 23.23 19.96
C THR A 249 -7.19 23.34 18.72
N GLN A 250 -6.67 23.91 17.62
CA GLN A 250 -7.40 24.04 16.36
C GLN A 250 -7.81 22.67 15.80
N PHE A 251 -6.85 21.72 15.72
CA PHE A 251 -7.09 20.38 15.19
C PHE A 251 -7.82 19.51 16.19
N GLN A 252 -7.49 19.67 17.47
CA GLN A 252 -8.18 19.00 18.56
C GLN A 252 -9.68 19.32 18.52
N THR A 253 -10.07 20.59 18.45
CA THR A 253 -11.47 21.00 18.38
C THR A 253 -12.18 20.41 17.16
N ALA A 254 -11.58 20.53 15.97
CA ALA A 254 -12.17 20.00 14.74
C ALA A 254 -12.38 18.49 14.81
N LEU A 255 -11.41 17.75 15.33
CA LEU A 255 -11.49 16.29 15.45
C LEU A 255 -12.46 15.86 16.56
N ILE A 256 -12.53 16.60 17.67
CA ILE A 256 -13.49 16.37 18.76
C ILE A 256 -14.92 16.55 18.27
N GLU A 257 -15.19 17.66 17.59
CA GLU A 257 -16.52 17.93 16.99
C GLU A 257 -16.88 16.86 15.98
N PHE A 258 -15.92 16.49 15.14
CA PHE A 258 -16.10 15.48 14.11
C PHE A 258 -16.37 14.07 14.68
N PHE A 259 -15.61 13.65 15.69
CA PHE A 259 -15.79 12.35 16.34
C PHE A 259 -16.97 12.30 17.31
N GLY A 260 -17.64 13.44 17.55
CA GLY A 260 -18.75 13.49 18.50
C GLY A 260 -18.32 13.15 19.93
N LEU A 261 -17.12 13.61 20.35
CA LEU A 261 -16.72 13.46 21.76
C LEU A 261 -17.76 14.12 22.68
N PRO A 262 -18.38 13.45 23.60
CA PRO A 262 -17.82 12.60 24.67
C PRO A 262 -17.92 11.08 24.44
N THR A 263 -18.19 10.61 23.26
CA THR A 263 -18.34 9.18 22.98
C THR A 263 -17.06 8.45 22.57
N PHE A 264 -15.91 9.13 22.54
CA PHE A 264 -14.60 8.47 22.55
C PHE A 264 -14.40 7.83 23.91
N THR A 265 -15.05 6.72 24.11
CA THR A 265 -14.91 5.95 25.33
C THR A 265 -13.59 5.18 25.32
N ILE A 266 -13.14 4.76 26.49
CA ILE A 266 -11.94 3.91 26.69
C ILE A 266 -11.93 2.67 25.78
N THR A 267 -13.07 2.24 25.27
CA THR A 267 -13.23 1.15 24.30
C THR A 267 -12.55 1.42 22.98
N ASP A 268 -12.46 2.68 22.53
CA ASP A 268 -11.82 3.04 21.28
C ASP A 268 -10.28 2.99 21.36
N GLN A 269 -9.74 3.12 22.58
CA GLN A 269 -8.30 2.97 22.82
C GLN A 269 -7.82 1.52 22.76
N ASN A 270 -8.72 0.58 22.98
CA ASN A 270 -8.45 -0.86 23.04
C ASN A 270 -9.04 -1.59 21.83
N GLU A 271 -9.42 -0.87 20.78
CA GLU A 271 -9.95 -1.54 19.62
C GLU A 271 -8.94 -2.47 19.02
N PRO A 272 -9.33 -3.73 18.89
CA PRO A 272 -8.45 -4.68 18.28
C PRO A 272 -8.30 -4.33 16.80
N THR A 273 -7.09 -4.05 16.39
CA THR A 273 -6.67 -4.03 15.00
C THR A 273 -6.97 -5.34 14.25
N HIS A 274 -7.58 -6.30 14.93
CA HIS A 274 -8.07 -7.60 14.43
C HIS A 274 -9.06 -7.51 13.27
N GLU A 275 -9.68 -6.37 13.07
CA GLU A 275 -10.66 -6.17 12.00
C GLU A 275 -10.09 -6.25 10.58
N LEU A 276 -8.77 -6.20 10.46
CA LEU A 276 -8.08 -6.41 9.18
C LEU A 276 -7.75 -7.87 8.88
N CYS A 277 -8.07 -8.80 9.77
CA CYS A 277 -7.85 -10.21 9.47
C CYS A 277 -8.83 -10.72 8.41
N SER A 278 -8.33 -11.08 7.25
CA SER A 278 -9.11 -11.52 6.09
C SER A 278 -9.85 -12.86 6.28
N CYS A 279 -9.55 -13.57 7.36
CA CYS A 279 -10.11 -14.89 7.65
C CYS A 279 -11.29 -14.89 8.63
N LYS A 280 -11.61 -13.75 9.25
CA LYS A 280 -12.72 -13.66 10.21
C LYS A 280 -13.96 -13.05 9.59
N PRO A 281 -15.15 -13.57 9.88
CA PRO A 281 -16.39 -12.89 9.54
C PRO A 281 -16.51 -11.64 10.42
N HIS A 282 -16.30 -10.48 9.86
CA HIS A 282 -16.39 -9.22 10.56
C HIS A 282 -17.70 -8.49 10.30
N ASN A 283 -18.09 -7.68 11.26
CA ASN A 283 -19.25 -6.83 11.14
C ASN A 283 -18.86 -5.62 10.26
N LEU A 284 -19.32 -5.59 9.01
CA LEU A 284 -19.04 -4.55 8.01
C LEU A 284 -19.46 -3.13 8.42
N ARG A 285 -20.02 -2.97 9.61
CA ARG A 285 -20.46 -1.68 10.16
C ARG A 285 -19.50 -1.13 11.21
N SER A 286 -18.30 -1.73 11.34
CA SER A 286 -17.34 -1.17 12.26
C SER A 286 -16.93 0.22 11.78
N PRO A 287 -17.05 1.26 12.61
CA PRO A 287 -16.56 2.61 12.28
C PRO A 287 -15.02 2.70 12.28
N TYR A 288 -14.31 1.62 12.51
CA TYR A 288 -12.89 1.58 12.87
C TYR A 288 -11.99 0.99 11.79
N THR A 289 -12.20 1.38 10.57
CA THR A 289 -11.32 1.08 9.44
C THR A 289 -9.97 1.75 9.63
N LEU A 290 -8.86 1.03 9.40
CA LEU A 290 -7.55 1.64 9.42
C LEU A 290 -7.42 2.73 8.35
N GLY A 291 -6.98 3.90 8.77
CA GLY A 291 -6.77 5.03 7.88
C GLY A 291 -5.81 4.76 6.75
N PHE A 292 -4.80 3.94 6.99
CA PHE A 292 -3.84 3.49 5.97
C PHE A 292 -4.48 2.80 4.76
N ALA A 293 -5.64 2.16 4.91
CA ALA A 293 -6.28 1.44 3.82
C ALA A 293 -7.54 2.13 3.28
N TRP A 294 -8.21 3.00 4.07
CA TRP A 294 -9.56 3.46 3.74
C TRP A 294 -9.73 4.97 3.67
N HIS A 295 -8.93 5.75 4.39
CA HIS A 295 -9.16 7.18 4.48
C HIS A 295 -8.75 7.91 3.19
N ASP A 296 -9.41 9.03 2.95
CA ASP A 296 -9.21 9.87 1.77
C ASP A 296 -8.57 11.23 2.13
N PHE A 297 -8.25 12.01 1.10
CA PHE A 297 -7.91 13.41 1.20
C PHE A 297 -8.97 14.27 0.50
N VAL A 298 -9.11 15.51 0.95
CA VAL A 298 -9.93 16.51 0.25
C VAL A 298 -9.32 16.73 -1.14
N ASP A 299 -10.16 16.65 -2.16
CA ASP A 299 -9.77 16.71 -3.57
C ASP A 299 -10.08 18.08 -4.23
N ASP A 300 -10.38 19.08 -3.41
CA ASP A 300 -10.60 20.47 -3.81
C ASP A 300 -9.76 21.43 -2.96
N ASN A 301 -9.86 22.73 -3.25
CA ASN A 301 -9.17 23.79 -2.50
C ASN A 301 -9.98 24.29 -1.30
N SER A 302 -10.85 23.45 -0.72
CA SER A 302 -11.63 23.83 0.45
C SER A 302 -10.75 24.01 1.69
N SER A 303 -11.22 24.80 2.64
CA SER A 303 -10.57 24.98 3.95
C SER A 303 -10.92 23.88 4.95
N THR A 304 -11.47 22.77 4.48
CA THR A 304 -11.84 21.62 5.31
C THR A 304 -10.62 21.07 6.04
N ILE A 305 -10.69 20.96 7.36
CA ILE A 305 -9.64 20.32 8.18
C ILE A 305 -9.80 18.81 8.13
N VAL A 306 -11.02 18.32 8.38
CA VAL A 306 -11.40 16.92 8.32
C VAL A 306 -12.89 16.79 7.99
N ASP A 307 -13.26 15.76 7.25
CA ASP A 307 -14.64 15.39 6.93
C ASP A 307 -14.78 13.86 7.00
N TYR A 308 -16.02 13.37 6.86
CA TYR A 308 -16.32 11.94 6.87
C TYR A 308 -17.14 11.54 5.65
N ARG A 309 -16.69 10.50 4.96
CA ARG A 309 -17.45 9.90 3.86
C ARG A 309 -17.93 8.49 4.26
N LEU A 310 -19.24 8.30 4.24
CA LEU A 310 -19.85 7.02 4.59
C LEU A 310 -19.27 5.89 3.71
N GLY A 311 -18.78 4.84 4.38
CA GLY A 311 -18.17 3.69 3.71
C GLY A 311 -16.72 3.88 3.27
N ARG A 312 -16.12 5.06 3.51
CA ARG A 312 -14.70 5.34 3.19
C ARG A 312 -13.89 5.81 4.40
N GLY A 313 -14.54 6.34 5.41
CA GLY A 313 -13.88 6.84 6.60
C GLY A 313 -13.57 8.34 6.54
N TRP A 314 -12.47 8.77 7.12
CA TRP A 314 -12.13 10.18 7.24
C TRP A 314 -11.51 10.72 5.96
N VAL A 315 -11.71 12.03 5.77
CA VAL A 315 -11.18 12.78 4.63
C VAL A 315 -10.36 13.94 5.20
N TYR A 316 -9.05 13.90 5.01
CA TYR A 316 -8.13 14.87 5.57
C TYR A 316 -7.92 16.06 4.65
N GLY A 317 -7.98 17.26 5.24
CA GLY A 317 -7.59 18.50 4.57
C GLY A 317 -6.09 18.77 4.64
N GLN A 318 -5.65 19.77 3.88
CA GLN A 318 -4.23 20.12 3.76
C GLN A 318 -3.60 20.45 5.11
N ALA A 319 -4.24 21.35 5.89
CA ALA A 319 -3.68 21.83 7.15
C ALA A 319 -3.46 20.70 8.16
N LEU A 320 -4.44 19.80 8.32
CA LEU A 320 -4.31 18.65 9.20
C LEU A 320 -3.22 17.70 8.71
N THR A 321 -3.13 17.46 7.40
CA THR A 321 -2.10 16.60 6.82
C THR A 321 -0.70 17.13 7.06
N GLN A 322 -0.48 18.43 6.84
CA GLN A 322 0.79 19.09 7.13
C GLN A 322 1.14 19.00 8.62
N TYR A 323 0.16 19.25 9.48
CA TYR A 323 0.34 19.14 10.92
C TYR A 323 0.74 17.73 11.35
N LEU A 324 0.04 16.69 10.88
CA LEU A 324 0.34 15.28 11.23
C LEU A 324 1.75 14.88 10.80
N LEU A 325 2.14 15.23 9.57
CA LEU A 325 3.49 14.92 9.08
C LEU A 325 4.56 15.66 9.91
N ALA A 326 4.35 16.93 10.22
CA ALA A 326 5.28 17.71 11.04
C ALA A 326 5.35 17.20 12.49
N HIS A 327 4.21 16.93 13.10
CA HIS A 327 4.09 16.43 14.48
C HIS A 327 4.79 15.06 14.66
N ASP A 328 4.72 14.20 13.66
CA ASP A 328 5.31 12.85 13.69
C ASP A 328 6.76 12.82 13.19
N SER A 329 7.24 13.92 12.67
CA SER A 329 8.65 14.12 12.33
C SER A 329 9.52 14.31 13.58
N SER A 330 10.81 14.15 13.42
CA SER A 330 11.84 14.44 14.42
C SER A 330 12.97 15.26 13.79
N GLU A 331 13.90 15.75 14.60
CA GLU A 331 15.12 16.43 14.12
C GLU A 331 15.94 15.53 13.17
N HIS A 332 15.83 14.21 13.34
CA HIS A 332 16.64 13.22 12.63
C HIS A 332 15.90 12.57 11.46
N ASN A 333 14.57 12.62 11.44
CA ASN A 333 13.78 11.98 10.40
C ASN A 333 12.51 12.80 10.14
N GLN A 334 12.42 13.38 8.95
CA GLN A 334 11.31 14.24 8.54
C GLN A 334 10.36 13.51 7.61
N LEU A 335 9.08 13.49 7.97
CA LEU A 335 8.02 13.06 7.08
C LEU A 335 7.70 14.19 6.10
N ILE A 336 8.03 13.99 4.83
CA ILE A 336 7.98 15.03 3.80
C ILE A 336 6.78 14.93 2.87
N GLY A 337 6.05 13.82 2.89
CA GLY A 337 4.90 13.63 2.02
C GLY A 337 4.32 12.23 2.08
N ILE A 338 3.28 12.02 1.29
CA ILE A 338 2.51 10.77 1.21
C ILE A 338 2.38 10.34 -0.24
N PHE A 339 2.70 9.08 -0.54
CA PHE A 339 2.33 8.39 -1.78
C PHE A 339 1.21 7.40 -1.48
N ARG A 340 0.13 7.49 -2.22
CA ARG A 340 -1.06 6.70 -1.97
C ARG A 340 -1.78 6.27 -3.25
N ALA A 341 -2.81 5.44 -3.10
CA ALA A 341 -3.69 4.94 -4.14
C ALA A 341 -5.18 5.23 -3.80
N HIS A 342 -6.11 4.28 -3.92
CA HIS A 342 -7.45 4.25 -3.37
C HIS A 342 -8.45 5.28 -3.90
N GLN A 343 -8.11 6.57 -3.94
CA GLN A 343 -9.07 7.64 -4.24
C GLN A 343 -9.17 7.88 -5.74
N HIS A 344 -10.08 7.18 -6.38
CA HIS A 344 -10.33 7.24 -7.82
C HIS A 344 -11.82 7.47 -8.14
N ASN A 345 -12.46 8.38 -7.41
CA ASN A 345 -13.86 8.78 -7.59
C ASN A 345 -14.00 10.30 -7.58
N GLY A 346 -15.18 10.81 -7.92
CA GLY A 346 -15.49 12.25 -7.92
C GLY A 346 -14.49 13.07 -8.73
N LEU A 347 -14.09 14.22 -8.19
CA LEU A 347 -13.14 15.14 -8.82
C LEU A 347 -11.75 14.50 -9.00
N MET A 348 -11.31 13.67 -8.05
CA MET A 348 -10.04 12.96 -8.15
C MET A 348 -9.97 12.05 -9.38
N LEU A 349 -11.06 11.37 -9.73
CA LEU A 349 -11.10 10.54 -10.94
C LEU A 349 -10.91 11.37 -12.21
N GLU A 350 -11.51 12.56 -12.28
CA GLU A 350 -11.34 13.45 -13.43
C GLU A 350 -9.90 13.93 -13.57
N GLU A 351 -9.28 14.29 -12.46
CA GLU A 351 -7.88 14.72 -12.43
C GLU A 351 -6.92 13.56 -12.76
N LEU A 352 -7.16 12.36 -12.25
CA LEU A 352 -6.39 11.16 -12.61
C LEU A 352 -6.43 10.87 -14.10
N ARG A 353 -7.59 11.04 -14.74
CA ARG A 353 -7.72 10.91 -16.20
C ARG A 353 -6.92 11.95 -16.95
N LYS A 354 -7.03 13.23 -16.55
CA LYS A 354 -6.28 14.34 -17.17
C LYS A 354 -4.77 14.18 -17.02
N GLN A 355 -4.33 13.71 -15.85
CA GLN A 355 -2.92 13.59 -15.48
C GLN A 355 -2.37 12.16 -15.65
N LYS A 356 -3.10 11.32 -16.41
CA LYS A 356 -2.68 9.95 -16.77
C LYS A 356 -2.31 9.08 -15.57
N GLY A 357 -3.06 9.16 -14.48
CA GLY A 357 -2.98 8.26 -13.35
C GLY A 357 -2.11 8.71 -12.18
N ILE A 358 -1.46 9.86 -12.24
CA ILE A 358 -0.73 10.42 -11.10
C ILE A 358 -1.18 11.85 -10.85
N VAL A 359 -1.80 12.08 -9.70
CA VAL A 359 -2.26 13.41 -9.27
C VAL A 359 -1.49 13.82 -8.02
N LYS A 360 -1.03 15.06 -7.98
CA LYS A 360 -0.45 15.65 -6.78
C LYS A 360 -1.38 16.70 -6.18
N LEU A 361 -1.56 16.61 -4.87
CA LEU A 361 -2.28 17.60 -4.08
C LEU A 361 -1.28 18.46 -3.31
N TRP A 362 -1.64 19.74 -3.13
CA TRP A 362 -0.96 20.67 -2.24
C TRP A 362 0.55 20.73 -2.47
N ASP A 363 0.94 21.11 -3.69
CA ASP A 363 2.35 21.24 -4.12
C ASP A 363 3.19 19.96 -3.93
N GLY A 364 2.53 18.80 -4.01
CA GLY A 364 3.21 17.50 -3.92
C GLY A 364 3.31 16.94 -2.51
N LEU A 365 2.60 17.49 -1.54
CA LEU A 365 2.50 16.89 -0.21
C LEU A 365 1.87 15.49 -0.26
N VAL A 366 0.89 15.28 -1.16
CA VAL A 366 0.26 13.98 -1.40
C VAL A 366 0.27 13.67 -2.88
N HIS A 367 0.71 12.46 -3.22
CA HIS A 367 0.65 11.90 -4.57
C HIS A 367 -0.30 10.72 -4.59
N THR A 368 -1.36 10.81 -5.40
CA THR A 368 -2.28 9.71 -5.66
C THR A 368 -1.92 9.04 -6.98
N ILE A 369 -1.68 7.72 -6.93
CA ILE A 369 -1.29 6.90 -8.08
C ILE A 369 -2.38 5.88 -8.34
N VAL A 370 -2.79 5.74 -9.60
CA VAL A 370 -3.69 4.69 -10.07
C VAL A 370 -3.12 4.12 -11.35
N SER A 371 -2.98 2.82 -11.44
CA SER A 371 -2.22 2.15 -12.50
C SER A 371 -3.08 1.34 -13.47
N GLY A 372 -4.32 1.01 -13.09
CA GLY A 372 -5.20 0.17 -13.88
C GLY A 372 -6.68 0.50 -13.67
N LEU A 373 -7.20 1.60 -14.21
CA LEU A 373 -8.63 1.87 -14.23
C LEU A 373 -9.21 1.62 -15.63
N SER A 374 -10.07 0.61 -15.72
CA SER A 374 -10.90 0.35 -16.89
C SER A 374 -12.35 0.82 -16.74
N ALA A 375 -12.68 1.62 -15.75
CA ALA A 375 -14.04 2.06 -15.50
C ALA A 375 -14.37 3.36 -16.24
N GLY A 376 -15.18 3.27 -17.30
CA GLY A 376 -15.89 4.41 -17.90
C GLY A 376 -15.11 5.25 -18.92
N GLY A 377 -14.29 4.65 -19.77
CA GLY A 377 -13.96 5.24 -21.07
C GLY A 377 -12.75 6.20 -21.13
N ALA A 378 -11.95 6.33 -20.09
CA ALA A 378 -10.61 6.92 -20.16
C ALA A 378 -9.63 6.00 -19.42
N GLU A 379 -8.84 5.29 -20.18
CA GLU A 379 -7.90 4.31 -19.66
C GLU A 379 -6.72 5.02 -19.02
N VAL A 380 -6.58 4.84 -17.69
CA VAL A 380 -5.28 4.96 -17.04
C VAL A 380 -4.63 3.60 -17.21
N ASP A 381 -3.75 3.47 -18.19
CA ASP A 381 -3.22 2.18 -18.60
C ASP A 381 -1.70 2.14 -18.49
N GLY A 382 -1.20 1.22 -17.65
CA GLY A 382 0.22 0.98 -17.48
C GLY A 382 0.99 2.09 -16.75
N THR A 383 0.30 2.97 -16.04
CA THR A 383 0.93 4.05 -15.26
C THR A 383 1.67 3.51 -14.04
N PHE A 384 2.83 4.08 -13.78
CA PHE A 384 3.57 3.95 -12.53
C PHE A 384 4.33 5.24 -12.25
N ALA A 385 4.71 5.47 -11.00
CA ALA A 385 5.63 6.54 -10.64
C ALA A 385 7.05 5.98 -10.51
N LEU A 386 8.04 6.67 -11.06
CA LEU A 386 9.44 6.46 -10.73
C LEU A 386 9.86 7.58 -9.77
N VAL A 387 10.22 7.23 -8.56
CA VAL A 387 10.67 8.14 -7.51
C VAL A 387 12.16 7.93 -7.30
N VAL A 388 12.93 9.00 -7.39
CA VAL A 388 14.36 9.01 -7.11
C VAL A 388 14.58 9.81 -5.83
N PRO A 389 14.81 9.13 -4.69
CA PRO A 389 15.02 9.78 -3.40
C PRO A 389 16.25 10.67 -3.39
N GLY A 390 16.13 11.84 -2.76
CA GLY A 390 17.22 12.76 -2.50
C GLY A 390 17.73 12.67 -1.05
N VAL A 391 18.69 13.51 -0.73
CA VAL A 391 19.20 13.68 0.66
C VAL A 391 18.24 14.53 1.47
N THR A 392 17.68 15.59 0.87
CA THR A 392 16.69 16.48 1.48
C THR A 392 15.35 16.37 0.78
N ALA A 393 14.31 16.92 1.39
CA ALA A 393 12.96 16.91 0.83
C ALA A 393 12.89 17.49 -0.60
N SER A 394 13.65 18.55 -0.86
CA SER A 394 13.69 19.24 -2.16
C SER A 394 14.43 18.49 -3.26
N ASP A 395 15.21 17.47 -2.89
CA ASP A 395 16.05 16.74 -3.84
C ASP A 395 15.34 15.51 -4.43
N TRP A 396 14.17 15.16 -3.89
CA TRP A 396 13.39 14.04 -4.40
C TRP A 396 12.81 14.37 -5.77
N LYS A 397 13.01 13.47 -6.73
CA LYS A 397 12.48 13.61 -8.09
C LYS A 397 11.43 12.55 -8.34
N ILE A 398 10.34 12.96 -8.97
CA ILE A 398 9.22 12.09 -9.29
C ILE A 398 8.98 12.17 -10.80
N TYR A 399 8.93 11.01 -11.43
CA TYR A 399 8.69 10.88 -12.86
C TYR A 399 7.43 10.08 -13.09
N HIS A 400 6.63 10.50 -14.05
CA HIS A 400 5.55 9.69 -14.59
C HIS A 400 6.16 8.57 -15.41
N GLY A 401 5.91 7.31 -15.01
CA GLY A 401 6.32 6.15 -15.75
C GLY A 401 5.45 5.95 -16.99
N GLY A 402 6.09 5.75 -18.09
CA GLY A 402 5.55 5.59 -19.41
C GLY A 402 6.71 5.58 -20.39
N ASP A 403 6.46 5.81 -21.67
CA ASP A 403 7.49 5.69 -22.70
C ASP A 403 8.68 6.66 -22.51
N ASP A 404 8.44 7.85 -21.91
CA ASP A 404 9.43 8.95 -21.86
C ASP A 404 9.90 9.36 -20.44
N PHE A 405 9.47 8.73 -19.37
CA PHE A 405 9.80 9.08 -17.97
C PHE A 405 9.77 10.60 -17.70
N LYS A 406 8.63 11.22 -17.93
CA LYS A 406 8.47 12.66 -17.78
C LYS A 406 8.53 13.05 -16.30
N CYS A 407 9.44 13.98 -15.95
CA CYS A 407 9.53 14.56 -14.61
C CYS A 407 8.25 15.36 -14.27
N ILE A 408 7.67 15.11 -13.08
CA ILE A 408 6.45 15.76 -12.58
C ILE A 408 6.63 16.42 -11.22
N SER A 409 7.84 16.33 -10.63
CA SER A 409 8.22 16.98 -9.37
C SER A 409 8.47 18.48 -9.53
#